data_6dbb8441cbccbff3f20909f26643c365
#
_entry.id   6dbb8441cbccbff3f20909f26643c365
#
_cell.length_a   1.000
_cell.length_b   1.000
_cell.length_c   1.000
_cell.angle_alpha   90.00
_cell.angle_beta   90.00
_cell.angle_gamma   90.00
#
_symmetry.space_group_name_H-M   'P 1'
#
loop_
_entity.id
_entity.type
_entity.pdbx_description
1 polymer ?
#
loop_
_entity_poly.entity_id
_entity_poly.type
_entity_poly.pdbx_seq_one_letter_code
_entity_poly.pdbx_strand_id
1 'polypeptide(L)'
;MEAAGNNFGDNVIEMKRILAVDDNQDILDVLRFILEDSGYEVDTLTDGHGLFQQIKKSHPDLILLDIMLGDMDGRLLCKDVKQTAETHNIPVILVSASHNIADSMNQNGAPNDFIAKPFDMHVLLNSIERQLTAA
;
A
#
# COMPACT_ATOMS: atom_id res chain seq x y z
N MET A 1 -31.42 11.81 10.19
CA MET A 1 -31.16 11.66 10.29
C MET A 1 -30.79 11.60 10.30
N GLU A 2 -30.52 11.56 10.23
CA GLU A 2 -30.11 11.44 10.38
C GLU A 2 -29.63 11.18 10.35
N ALA A 3 -29.68 11.32 10.27
CA ALA A 3 -29.16 11.11 10.51
C ALA A 3 -28.58 11.02 10.64
N ALA A 4 -28.63 11.13 10.71
CA ALA A 4 -27.99 10.97 11.12
C ALA A 4 -27.31 10.98 11.22
N GLY A 5 -27.31 11.12 11.24
CA GLY A 5 -26.70 11.21 11.62
C GLY A 5 -25.98 11.28 11.67
N ASN A 6 -26.00 11.59 11.83
CA ASN A 6 -25.30 11.73 12.18
C ASN A 6 -24.69 11.89 12.58
N ASN A 7 -24.74 12.22 12.92
CA ASN A 7 -24.16 12.41 13.28
C ASN A 7 -23.59 12.28 13.81
N PHE A 8 -23.86 12.35 14.06
CA PHE A 8 -23.32 12.20 14.20
C PHE A 8 -22.73 12.47 14.11
N GLY A 9 -23.04 12.74 14.06
CA GLY A 9 -22.43 13.03 13.91
C GLY A 9 -21.83 13.09 13.28
N ASP A 10 -22.06 13.49 12.95
CA ASP A 10 -21.16 13.58 12.23
C ASP A 10 -19.99 12.77 12.11
N ASN A 11 -19.98 11.78 12.52
CA ASN A 11 -18.82 10.93 12.53
C ASN A 11 -18.85 9.99 11.35
N VAL A 12 -18.47 10.49 10.22
CA VAL A 12 -18.18 9.64 9.08
C VAL A 12 -16.78 9.08 9.31
N ILE A 13 -16.70 7.79 9.63
CA ILE A 13 -15.42 7.11 9.64
C ILE A 13 -15.09 6.81 8.18
N GLU A 14 -14.18 7.58 7.61
CA GLU A 14 -13.71 7.30 6.27
C GLU A 14 -12.75 6.12 6.32
N MET A 15 -13.07 5.07 5.57
CA MET A 15 -12.19 3.93 5.45
C MET A 15 -11.00 4.31 4.56
N LYS A 16 -9.81 4.03 5.05
CA LYS A 16 -8.61 4.22 4.25
C LYS A 16 -8.51 3.15 3.17
N ARG A 17 -7.99 3.52 2.02
CA ARG A 17 -7.89 2.64 0.86
C ARG A 17 -6.45 2.24 0.63
N ILE A 18 -6.24 0.93 0.46
CA ILE A 18 -4.91 0.37 0.23
C ILE A 18 -4.91 -0.29 -1.15
N LEU A 19 -3.86 0.00 -1.92
CA LEU A 19 -3.61 -0.68 -3.18
C LEU A 19 -2.50 -1.70 -2.96
N ALA A 20 -2.79 -2.97 -3.15
CA ALA A 20 -1.81 -4.05 -3.02
C ALA A 20 -1.41 -4.56 -4.39
N VAL A 21 -0.12 -4.56 -4.67
CA VAL A 21 0.45 -4.94 -5.96
C VAL A 21 1.40 -6.13 -5.76
N ASP A 22 1.06 -7.26 -6.36
CA ASP A 22 1.86 -8.50 -6.26
C ASP A 22 1.48 -9.39 -7.43
N ASP A 23 2.45 -10.02 -8.09
CA ASP A 23 2.15 -10.89 -9.23
C ASP A 23 1.55 -12.24 -8.82
N ASN A 24 1.50 -12.52 -7.53
CA ASN A 24 0.91 -13.76 -7.00
C ASN A 24 -0.50 -13.47 -6.48
N GLN A 25 -1.51 -14.00 -7.18
CA GLN A 25 -2.91 -13.78 -6.82
C GLN A 25 -3.26 -14.33 -5.43
N ASP A 26 -2.65 -15.45 -5.03
CA ASP A 26 -2.92 -16.03 -3.72
C ASP A 26 -2.49 -15.09 -2.59
N ILE A 27 -1.36 -14.43 -2.76
CA ILE A 27 -0.89 -13.44 -1.79
C ILE A 27 -1.86 -12.25 -1.75
N LEU A 28 -2.33 -11.79 -2.90
CA LEU A 28 -3.29 -10.70 -2.95
C LEU A 28 -4.60 -11.07 -2.26
N ASP A 29 -5.05 -12.31 -2.42
CA ASP A 29 -6.28 -12.76 -1.76
C ASP A 29 -6.12 -12.76 -0.24
N VAL A 30 -4.97 -13.22 0.26
CA VAL A 30 -4.68 -13.22 1.70
C VAL A 30 -4.59 -11.79 2.22
N LEU A 31 -3.90 -10.91 1.50
CA LEU A 31 -3.78 -9.51 1.89
C LEU A 31 -5.16 -8.83 1.93
N ARG A 32 -5.98 -9.07 0.92
CA ARG A 32 -7.33 -8.50 0.89
C ARG A 32 -8.12 -8.94 2.14
N PHE A 33 -8.07 -10.22 2.46
CA PHE A 33 -8.80 -10.74 3.62
C PHE A 33 -8.33 -10.06 4.91
N ILE A 34 -7.01 -10.02 5.13
CA ILE A 34 -6.43 -9.44 6.35
C ILE A 34 -6.79 -7.96 6.46
N LEU A 35 -6.64 -7.23 5.36
CA LEU A 35 -6.81 -5.79 5.38
C LEU A 35 -8.27 -5.38 5.47
N GLU A 36 -9.14 -6.08 4.75
CA GLU A 36 -10.59 -5.80 4.85
C GLU A 36 -11.11 -6.12 6.25
N ASP A 37 -10.64 -7.21 6.83
CA ASP A 37 -11.01 -7.57 8.21
C ASP A 37 -10.56 -6.49 9.21
N SER A 38 -9.49 -5.76 8.88
CA SER A 38 -8.97 -4.69 9.73
C SER A 38 -9.61 -3.33 9.43
N GLY A 39 -10.58 -3.26 8.54
CA GLY A 39 -11.34 -2.04 8.29
C GLY A 39 -10.84 -1.20 7.12
N TYR A 40 -9.99 -1.73 6.26
CA TYR A 40 -9.51 -1.00 5.09
C TYR A 40 -10.29 -1.40 3.84
N GLU A 41 -10.38 -0.49 2.88
CA GLU A 41 -10.79 -0.82 1.51
C GLU A 41 -9.55 -1.22 0.73
N VAL A 42 -9.68 -2.25 -0.10
CA VAL A 42 -8.51 -2.83 -0.78
C VAL A 42 -8.78 -2.98 -2.26
N ASP A 43 -7.87 -2.44 -3.06
CA ASP A 43 -7.78 -2.75 -4.48
C ASP A 43 -6.53 -3.58 -4.70
N THR A 44 -6.55 -4.47 -5.66
CA THR A 44 -5.41 -5.34 -5.97
C THR A 44 -5.02 -5.20 -7.42
N LEU A 45 -3.73 -5.41 -7.69
CA LEU A 45 -3.16 -5.32 -9.03
C LEU A 45 -2.08 -6.38 -9.16
N THR A 46 -2.15 -7.20 -10.21
CA THR A 46 -1.17 -8.26 -10.43
C THR A 46 -0.01 -7.84 -11.31
N ASP A 47 -0.09 -6.66 -11.92
CA ASP A 47 0.89 -6.20 -12.91
C ASP A 47 1.28 -4.75 -12.62
N GLY A 48 2.58 -4.53 -12.48
CA GLY A 48 3.10 -3.19 -12.19
C GLY A 48 2.89 -2.18 -13.32
N HIS A 49 2.67 -2.65 -14.56
CA HIS A 49 2.44 -1.75 -15.68
C HIS A 49 1.19 -0.88 -15.53
N GLY A 50 0.18 -1.36 -14.79
CA GLY A 50 -1.06 -0.61 -14.57
C GLY A 50 -1.05 0.27 -13.34
N LEU A 51 0.09 0.42 -12.68
CA LEU A 51 0.14 1.06 -11.35
C LEU A 51 -0.39 2.50 -11.36
N PHE A 52 0.13 3.35 -12.25
CA PHE A 52 -0.26 4.76 -12.25
C PHE A 52 -1.72 4.96 -12.66
N GLN A 53 -2.24 4.14 -13.59
CA GLN A 53 -3.64 4.19 -13.95
C GLN A 53 -4.52 3.80 -12.76
N GLN A 54 -4.12 2.77 -12.01
CA GLN A 54 -4.89 2.33 -10.85
C GLN A 54 -4.85 3.37 -9.74
N ILE A 55 -3.72 4.06 -9.55
CA ILE A 55 -3.62 5.14 -8.58
C ILE A 55 -4.62 6.26 -8.92
N LYS A 56 -4.69 6.65 -10.19
CA LYS A 56 -5.63 7.69 -10.64
C LYS A 56 -7.07 7.26 -10.44
N LYS A 57 -7.36 5.97 -10.64
CA LYS A 57 -8.72 5.45 -10.57
C LYS A 57 -9.21 5.32 -9.13
N SER A 58 -8.37 4.80 -8.24
CA SER A 58 -8.80 4.42 -6.89
C SER A 58 -8.37 5.38 -5.81
N HIS A 59 -7.40 6.25 -6.07
CA HIS A 59 -6.87 7.21 -5.10
C HIS A 59 -6.49 6.54 -3.77
N PRO A 60 -5.51 5.60 -3.79
CA PRO A 60 -5.15 4.89 -2.57
C PRO A 60 -4.49 5.82 -1.56
N ASP A 61 -4.70 5.52 -0.29
CA ASP A 61 -4.03 6.19 0.82
C ASP A 61 -2.67 5.57 1.12
N LEU A 62 -2.43 4.37 0.64
CA LEU A 62 -1.19 3.63 0.86
C LEU A 62 -1.05 2.55 -0.20
N ILE A 63 0.18 2.27 -0.61
CA ILE A 63 0.49 1.22 -1.59
C ILE A 63 1.38 0.17 -0.93
N LEU A 64 0.95 -1.10 -0.99
CA LEU A 64 1.79 -2.25 -0.69
C LEU A 64 2.32 -2.76 -2.02
N LEU A 65 3.63 -2.83 -2.17
CA LEU A 65 4.24 -3.08 -3.47
C LEU A 65 5.31 -4.16 -3.35
N ASP A 66 5.08 -5.28 -4.03
CA ASP A 66 6.09 -6.34 -4.12
C ASP A 66 7.26 -5.87 -4.99
N ILE A 67 8.46 -6.28 -4.64
CA ILE A 67 9.65 -5.97 -5.42
C ILE A 67 9.70 -6.79 -6.71
N MET A 68 9.33 -8.08 -6.61
CA MET A 68 9.42 -8.97 -7.77
C MET A 68 8.08 -9.06 -8.48
N LEU A 69 7.94 -8.27 -9.55
CA LEU A 69 6.68 -8.14 -10.30
C LEU A 69 6.86 -8.63 -11.74
N GLY A 70 7.29 -9.88 -11.90
CA GLY A 70 7.51 -10.44 -13.23
C GLY A 70 8.66 -9.72 -13.92
N ASP A 71 8.34 -8.97 -14.97
CA ASP A 71 9.35 -8.22 -15.75
C ASP A 71 9.66 -6.84 -15.16
N MET A 72 9.04 -6.48 -14.03
CA MET A 72 9.26 -5.18 -13.41
C MET A 72 9.87 -5.31 -12.02
N ASP A 73 10.63 -4.29 -11.63
CA ASP A 73 11.22 -4.18 -10.30
C ASP A 73 10.40 -3.18 -9.49
N GLY A 74 9.79 -3.66 -8.40
CA GLY A 74 8.97 -2.81 -7.55
C GLY A 74 9.73 -1.64 -6.93
N ARG A 75 11.06 -1.76 -6.75
CA ARG A 75 11.86 -0.66 -6.23
C ARG A 75 11.89 0.51 -7.21
N LEU A 76 11.94 0.23 -8.51
CA LEU A 76 11.91 1.27 -9.54
C LEU A 76 10.52 1.91 -9.61
N LEU A 77 9.46 1.11 -9.48
CA LEU A 77 8.11 1.63 -9.43
C LEU A 77 7.91 2.53 -8.21
N CYS A 78 8.44 2.13 -7.07
CA CYS A 78 8.40 2.94 -5.85
C CYS A 78 9.09 4.28 -6.08
N LYS A 79 10.26 4.26 -6.68
CA LYS A 79 11.00 5.47 -6.99
C LYS A 79 10.19 6.39 -7.90
N ASP A 80 9.53 5.83 -8.92
CA ASP A 80 8.69 6.61 -9.82
C ASP A 80 7.54 7.27 -9.08
N VAL A 81 6.87 6.52 -8.19
CA VAL A 81 5.77 7.05 -7.37
C VAL A 81 6.27 8.19 -6.48
N LYS A 82 7.41 8.00 -5.83
CA LYS A 82 7.94 8.98 -4.87
C LYS A 82 8.53 10.21 -5.57
N GLN A 83 8.84 10.12 -6.85
CA GLN A 83 9.40 11.25 -7.61
C GLN A 83 8.38 11.93 -8.53
N THR A 84 7.13 11.45 -8.55
CA THR A 84 6.06 12.06 -9.35
C THR A 84 5.24 13.00 -8.46
N ALA A 85 5.04 14.23 -8.92
CA ALA A 85 4.40 15.26 -8.09
C ALA A 85 3.03 14.86 -7.57
N GLU A 86 2.24 14.17 -8.39
CA GLU A 86 0.87 13.79 -8.03
C GLU A 86 0.81 12.63 -7.04
N THR A 87 1.89 11.86 -6.87
CA THR A 87 1.86 10.63 -6.09
C THR A 87 2.90 10.58 -4.96
N HIS A 88 3.81 11.55 -4.89
CA HIS A 88 4.94 11.46 -3.96
C HIS A 88 4.52 11.40 -2.49
N ASN A 89 3.32 11.89 -2.15
CA ASN A 89 2.82 11.87 -0.78
C ASN A 89 2.17 10.54 -0.38
N ILE A 90 1.95 9.63 -1.32
CA ILE A 90 1.35 8.34 -1.01
C ILE A 90 2.41 7.45 -0.36
N PRO A 91 2.20 7.00 0.88
CA PRO A 91 3.15 6.07 1.51
C PRO A 91 3.23 4.77 0.72
N VAL A 92 4.45 4.30 0.52
CA VAL A 92 4.72 3.02 -0.16
C VAL A 92 5.46 2.11 0.80
N ILE A 93 4.93 0.91 1.00
CA ILE A 93 5.59 -0.14 1.77
C ILE A 93 5.99 -1.23 0.78
N LEU A 94 7.29 -1.49 0.68
CA LEU A 94 7.78 -2.61 -0.13
C LEU A 94 7.67 -3.91 0.64
N VAL A 95 7.25 -4.97 -0.05
CA VAL A 95 7.09 -6.30 0.53
C VAL A 95 7.94 -7.26 -0.32
N SER A 96 8.85 -8.00 0.30
CA SER A 96 9.75 -8.83 -0.48
C SER A 96 10.39 -9.97 0.31
N ALA A 97 10.69 -11.06 -0.40
CA ALA A 97 11.51 -12.15 0.13
C ALA A 97 13.00 -11.82 0.08
N SER A 98 13.39 -10.73 -0.60
CA SER A 98 14.79 -10.36 -0.75
C SER A 98 15.37 -9.81 0.55
N HIS A 99 16.66 -10.09 0.80
CA HIS A 99 17.35 -9.61 1.99
C HIS A 99 18.13 -8.31 1.75
N ASN A 100 18.17 -7.79 0.52
CA ASN A 100 19.01 -6.66 0.15
C ASN A 100 18.22 -5.36 0.02
N ILE A 101 17.46 -5.03 1.04
CA ILE A 101 16.58 -3.87 1.00
C ILE A 101 17.17 -2.64 1.68
N ALA A 102 18.13 -2.85 2.57
CA ALA A 102 18.72 -1.74 3.33
C ALA A 102 19.19 -0.60 2.41
N ASP A 103 19.77 -0.95 1.25
CA ASP A 103 20.26 0.05 0.31
C ASP A 103 19.12 0.86 -0.30
N SER A 104 17.95 0.24 -0.51
CA SER A 104 16.78 0.91 -1.08
C SER A 104 16.16 1.92 -0.12
N MET A 105 16.36 1.73 1.18
CA MET A 105 15.78 2.62 2.20
C MET A 105 16.52 3.94 2.33
N ASN A 106 17.72 4.05 1.78
CA ASN A 106 18.57 5.21 1.94
C ASN A 106 18.72 6.05 0.67
N GLN A 107 17.92 5.78 -0.36
CA GLN A 107 18.02 6.46 -1.65
C GLN A 107 16.88 7.44 -1.84
N ASN A 108 17.07 8.41 -2.75
CA ASN A 108 15.97 9.24 -3.23
C ASN A 108 14.90 8.35 -3.86
N GLY A 109 13.65 8.56 -3.48
CA GLY A 109 12.56 7.70 -3.95
C GLY A 109 12.46 6.41 -3.16
N ALA A 110 13.05 6.36 -1.96
CA ALA A 110 12.95 5.22 -1.08
C ALA A 110 11.51 4.98 -0.60
N PRO A 111 11.15 3.73 -0.28
CA PRO A 111 9.85 3.45 0.31
C PRO A 111 9.76 4.03 1.73
N ASN A 112 8.53 4.14 2.19
CA ASN A 112 8.27 4.60 3.56
C ASN A 112 8.54 3.51 4.59
N ASP A 113 8.42 2.25 4.19
CA ASP A 113 8.75 1.11 5.04
C ASP A 113 8.98 -0.12 4.17
N PHE A 114 9.40 -1.19 4.82
CA PHE A 114 9.69 -2.45 4.15
C PHE A 114 9.28 -3.62 5.06
N ILE A 115 8.67 -4.65 4.44
CA ILE A 115 8.23 -5.84 5.17
C ILE A 115 8.77 -7.07 4.44
N ALA A 116 9.41 -7.96 5.21
CA ALA A 116 9.96 -9.21 4.67
C ALA A 116 8.84 -10.25 4.49
N LYS A 117 8.97 -11.07 3.45
CA LYS A 117 8.13 -12.26 3.27
C LYS A 117 8.85 -13.48 3.81
N PRO A 118 8.15 -14.43 4.42
CA PRO A 118 6.73 -14.39 4.76
C PRO A 118 6.47 -13.34 5.83
N PHE A 119 5.42 -12.55 5.66
CA PHE A 119 5.17 -11.46 6.59
C PHE A 119 4.34 -11.93 7.79
N ASP A 120 4.60 -11.31 8.93
CA ASP A 120 3.77 -11.44 10.12
C ASP A 120 2.62 -10.44 10.01
N MET A 121 1.40 -10.90 10.27
CA MET A 121 0.20 -10.08 10.13
C MET A 121 0.26 -8.84 11.02
N HIS A 122 0.76 -8.97 12.26
CA HIS A 122 0.85 -7.84 13.19
C HIS A 122 1.89 -6.83 12.73
N VAL A 123 3.02 -7.30 12.20
CA VAL A 123 4.05 -6.42 11.66
C VAL A 123 3.49 -5.62 10.47
N LEU A 124 2.77 -6.31 9.58
CA LEU A 124 2.14 -5.66 8.42
C LEU A 124 1.14 -4.59 8.86
N LEU A 125 0.20 -4.95 9.72
CA LEU A 125 -0.84 -4.04 10.16
C LEU A 125 -0.28 -2.84 10.94
N ASN A 126 0.73 -3.07 11.77
CA ASN A 126 1.37 -2.00 12.52
C ASN A 126 2.09 -1.02 11.59
N SER A 127 2.75 -1.52 10.57
CA SER A 127 3.43 -0.66 9.59
C SER A 127 2.42 0.19 8.83
N ILE A 128 1.33 -0.43 8.36
CA ILE A 128 0.26 0.29 7.65
C ILE A 128 -0.32 1.39 8.53
N GLU A 129 -0.69 1.06 9.75
CA GLU A 129 -1.28 2.04 10.66
C GLU A 129 -0.32 3.20 10.93
N ARG A 130 0.96 2.89 11.17
CA ARG A 130 1.96 3.91 11.42
C ARG A 130 2.09 4.87 10.24
N GLN A 131 2.11 4.33 9.02
CA GLN A 131 2.24 5.17 7.83
C GLN A 131 0.98 6.00 7.56
N LEU A 132 -0.19 5.48 7.85
CA LEU A 132 -1.44 6.19 7.63
C LEU A 132 -1.70 7.28 8.68
N THR A 133 -1.10 7.16 9.86
CA THR A 133 -1.27 8.15 10.93
C THR A 133 -0.10 9.12 11.02
N ALA A 134 0.95 8.94 10.23
CA ALA A 134 2.08 9.86 10.20
C ALA A 134 1.63 11.20 9.64
N ALA A 135 2.00 12.28 10.32
CA ALA A 135 1.65 13.63 9.90
C ALA A 135 2.62 14.13 8.83
#